data_6111e16ea2131340c1eb6ce7a3812755
#
_entry.id   6111e16ea2131340c1eb6ce7a3812755
#
_cell.length_a   1.000
_cell.length_b   1.000
_cell.length_c   1.000
_cell.angle_alpha   90.00
_cell.angle_beta   90.00
_cell.angle_gamma   90.00
#
_symmetry.space_group_name_H-M   'P 1'
#
loop_
_entity.id
_entity.type
_entity.pdbx_description
1 polymer ?
#
loop_
_entity_poly.entity_id
_entity_poly.type
_entity_poly.pdbx_seq_one_letter_code
_entity_poly.pdbx_strand_id
1 'polypeptide(L)'
;MFQEYGIDLLDLNEANSARYLTGSIDLVYFDGQRYHIADYKSNFLGADQQSYNHDTIQLNMSHASYWLQAGLYLVALHRYLKVNLLDYDIEEHLGQASYLYLRGMNGQPDQGVLSWRASPEFILRLDAILGYFAEDTSTENHVGKTSELSEISHS
;
A
#
# COMPACT_ATOMS: atom_id res chain seq x y z
N MET A 1 8.50 0.85 -14.68
CA MET A 1 8.44 1.31 -13.28
C MET A 1 7.60 0.36 -12.43
N PHE A 2 6.31 0.18 -12.68
CA PHE A 2 5.50 -0.78 -11.89
C PHE A 2 5.86 -2.25 -12.14
N GLN A 3 6.23 -2.61 -13.36
CA GLN A 3 6.67 -3.97 -13.72
C GLN A 3 7.95 -4.40 -13.00
N GLU A 4 8.83 -3.48 -12.62
CA GLU A 4 10.05 -3.75 -11.87
C GLU A 4 9.76 -4.33 -10.47
N TYR A 5 8.60 -4.00 -9.91
CA TYR A 5 8.16 -4.47 -8.58
C TYR A 5 7.04 -5.52 -8.67
N GLY A 6 6.76 -6.08 -9.86
CA GLY A 6 5.70 -7.06 -10.04
C GLY A 6 4.28 -6.51 -9.81
N ILE A 7 4.12 -5.19 -9.87
CA ILE A 7 2.81 -4.54 -9.73
C ILE A 7 2.18 -4.44 -11.12
N ASP A 8 1.13 -5.20 -11.37
CA ASP A 8 0.33 -5.08 -12.59
C ASP A 8 -0.83 -4.12 -12.34
N LEU A 9 -0.80 -2.97 -13.03
CA LEU A 9 -1.86 -1.96 -12.94
C LEU A 9 -3.19 -2.43 -13.57
N LEU A 10 -3.16 -3.49 -14.37
CA LEU A 10 -4.39 -4.07 -14.96
C LEU A 10 -5.29 -4.66 -13.87
N ASP A 11 -4.72 -5.17 -12.78
CA ASP A 11 -5.49 -5.67 -11.64
C ASP A 11 -6.28 -4.57 -10.92
N LEU A 12 -5.90 -3.30 -11.09
CA LEU A 12 -6.62 -2.15 -10.53
C LEU A 12 -7.79 -1.70 -11.42
N ASN A 13 -7.72 -1.96 -12.73
CA ASN A 13 -8.75 -1.53 -13.69
C ASN A 13 -9.97 -2.47 -13.77
N GLU A 14 -9.86 -3.72 -13.35
CA GLU A 14 -11.01 -4.64 -13.33
C GLU A 14 -11.95 -4.42 -12.15
N ALA A 15 -11.58 -3.57 -11.20
CA ALA A 15 -12.42 -3.21 -10.06
C ALA A 15 -13.41 -2.08 -10.41
N ASN A 16 -14.29 -2.29 -11.38
CA ASN A 16 -15.43 -1.41 -11.72
C ASN A 16 -16.52 -1.40 -10.63
N SER A 17 -16.14 -1.23 -9.39
CA SER A 17 -17.03 -0.84 -8.30
C SER A 17 -16.21 -0.06 -7.30
N ALA A 18 -16.77 1.02 -6.76
CA ALA A 18 -16.18 1.82 -5.67
C ALA A 18 -15.83 0.92 -4.48
N ARG A 19 -14.73 0.19 -4.58
CA ARG A 19 -14.21 -0.65 -3.52
C ARG A 19 -13.29 0.23 -2.70
N TYR A 20 -13.74 0.57 -1.52
CA TYR A 20 -12.83 1.06 -0.49
C TYR A 20 -11.77 -0.02 -0.27
N LEU A 21 -10.52 0.29 -0.60
CA LEU A 21 -9.40 -0.54 -0.19
C LEU A 21 -9.29 -0.42 1.33
N THR A 22 -9.81 -1.41 2.03
CA THR A 22 -9.62 -1.53 3.47
C THR A 22 -8.43 -2.43 3.73
N GLY A 23 -7.48 -1.94 4.51
CA GLY A 23 -6.31 -2.68 4.94
C GLY A 23 -5.95 -2.30 6.37
N SER A 24 -5.25 -3.18 7.06
CA SER A 24 -4.69 -2.92 8.38
C SER A 24 -3.17 -2.90 8.28
N ILE A 25 -2.56 -1.83 8.74
CA ILE A 25 -1.11 -1.75 8.93
C ILE A 25 -0.82 -2.29 10.32
N ASP A 26 0.02 -3.33 10.42
CA ASP A 26 0.30 -3.97 11.70
C ASP A 26 1.08 -3.06 12.65
N LEU A 27 2.05 -2.32 12.12
CA LEU A 27 2.87 -1.42 12.91
C LEU A 27 3.34 -0.21 12.09
N VAL A 28 3.18 0.98 12.68
CA VAL A 28 3.89 2.20 12.25
C VAL A 28 4.82 2.60 13.38
N TYR A 29 6.09 2.89 13.07
CA TYR A 29 7.07 3.32 14.07
C TYR A 29 7.92 4.48 13.55
N PHE A 30 8.49 5.24 14.47
CA PHE A 30 9.39 6.36 14.22
C PHE A 30 10.78 6.02 14.73
N ASP A 31 11.80 6.15 13.86
CA ASP A 31 13.18 5.84 14.21
C ASP A 31 13.99 7.04 14.77
N GLY A 32 13.33 8.18 14.93
CA GLY A 32 13.94 9.46 15.29
C GLY A 32 14.08 10.43 14.13
N GLN A 33 13.90 9.95 12.90
CA GLN A 33 13.93 10.74 11.68
C GLN A 33 12.74 10.46 10.75
N ARG A 34 12.42 9.18 10.55
CA ARG A 34 11.40 8.72 9.58
C ARG A 34 10.34 7.85 10.21
N TYR A 35 9.17 7.90 9.63
CA TYR A 35 8.07 6.99 9.94
C TYR A 35 8.10 5.80 9.00
N HIS A 36 8.08 4.60 9.56
CA HIS A 36 8.20 3.34 8.88
C HIS A 36 6.98 2.47 9.11
N ILE A 37 6.80 1.51 8.23
CA ILE A 37 5.78 0.48 8.35
C ILE A 37 6.47 -0.86 8.56
N ALA A 38 5.91 -1.69 9.44
CA ALA A 38 6.24 -3.11 9.51
C ALA A 38 4.97 -3.95 9.43
N ASP A 39 5.05 -5.04 8.66
CA ASP A 39 3.99 -6.01 8.47
C ASP A 39 4.50 -7.41 8.83
N TYR A 40 3.78 -8.10 9.70
CA TYR A 40 4.18 -9.41 10.22
C TYR A 40 3.64 -10.53 9.33
N LYS A 41 4.54 -11.40 8.85
CA LYS A 41 4.21 -12.55 8.01
C LYS A 41 4.46 -13.86 8.74
N SER A 42 3.42 -14.66 8.88
CA SER A 42 3.49 -16.02 9.42
C SER A 42 3.61 -17.10 8.35
N ASN A 43 3.82 -16.73 7.08
CA ASN A 43 3.95 -17.63 5.95
C ASN A 43 5.03 -18.68 6.20
N PHE A 44 4.71 -19.94 5.87
CA PHE A 44 5.69 -21.02 5.86
C PHE A 44 6.33 -21.10 4.47
N LEU A 45 7.60 -20.74 4.37
CA LEU A 45 8.38 -20.80 3.13
C LEU A 45 9.25 -22.05 3.04
N GLY A 46 9.48 -22.73 4.16
CA GLY A 46 10.27 -23.94 4.27
C GLY A 46 10.72 -24.21 5.70
N ALA A 47 11.31 -25.39 5.93
CA ALA A 47 11.69 -25.84 7.27
C ALA A 47 13.04 -25.31 7.75
N ASP A 48 13.89 -24.87 6.85
CA ASP A 48 15.25 -24.40 7.14
C ASP A 48 15.37 -22.87 7.09
N GLN A 49 16.47 -22.35 7.62
CA GLN A 49 16.75 -20.92 7.63
C GLN A 49 16.98 -20.34 6.23
N GLN A 50 17.46 -21.16 5.27
CA GLN A 50 17.71 -20.71 3.90
C GLN A 50 16.40 -20.40 3.15
N SER A 51 15.31 -21.04 3.56
CA SER A 51 13.98 -20.77 3.03
C SER A 51 13.47 -19.35 3.32
N TYR A 52 14.13 -18.62 4.20
CA TYR A 52 13.80 -17.25 4.59
C TYR A 52 14.92 -16.26 4.26
N ASN A 53 15.75 -16.59 3.28
CA ASN A 53 16.73 -15.64 2.75
C ASN A 53 16.05 -14.56 1.90
N HIS A 54 16.78 -13.51 1.57
CA HIS A 54 16.30 -12.36 0.82
C HIS A 54 15.60 -12.75 -0.50
N ASP A 55 16.21 -13.64 -1.30
CA ASP A 55 15.70 -13.99 -2.63
C ASP A 55 14.38 -14.77 -2.55
N THR A 56 14.28 -15.70 -1.60
CA THR A 56 13.04 -16.46 -1.36
C THR A 56 11.91 -15.56 -0.89
N ILE A 57 12.19 -14.63 0.01
CA ILE A 57 11.20 -13.67 0.48
C ILE A 57 10.78 -12.74 -0.65
N GLN A 58 11.72 -12.23 -1.45
CA GLN A 58 11.42 -11.37 -2.59
C GLN A 58 10.52 -12.06 -3.61
N LEU A 59 10.75 -13.34 -3.88
CA LEU A 59 9.90 -14.15 -4.74
C LEU A 59 8.49 -14.30 -4.16
N ASN A 60 8.37 -14.60 -2.87
CA ASN A 60 7.08 -14.69 -2.18
C ASN A 60 6.32 -13.36 -2.19
N MET A 61 7.01 -12.24 -1.99
CA MET A 61 6.45 -10.89 -2.08
C MET A 61 5.79 -10.64 -3.44
N SER A 62 6.44 -11.06 -4.53
CA SER A 62 5.91 -10.91 -5.90
C SER A 62 4.68 -11.78 -6.13
N HIS A 63 4.73 -13.05 -5.75
CA HIS A 63 3.61 -13.97 -5.93
C HIS A 63 2.36 -13.64 -5.11
N ALA A 64 2.55 -13.06 -3.94
CA ALA A 64 1.46 -12.71 -3.03
C ALA A 64 0.95 -11.27 -3.18
N SER A 65 1.40 -10.54 -4.20
CA SER A 65 1.07 -9.11 -4.41
C SER A 65 1.43 -8.20 -3.24
N TYR A 66 2.41 -8.62 -2.40
CA TYR A 66 2.81 -7.83 -1.23
C TYR A 66 3.53 -6.54 -1.61
N TRP A 67 4.12 -6.44 -2.79
CA TRP A 67 4.67 -5.18 -3.30
C TRP A 67 3.60 -4.11 -3.50
N LEU A 68 2.43 -4.51 -4.03
CA LEU A 68 1.30 -3.61 -4.14
C LEU A 68 0.79 -3.19 -2.76
N GLN A 69 0.66 -4.13 -1.83
CA GLN A 69 0.28 -3.86 -0.44
C GLN A 69 1.24 -2.85 0.20
N ALA A 70 2.56 -3.05 0.05
CA ALA A 70 3.58 -2.14 0.57
C ALA A 70 3.42 -0.72 0.00
N GLY A 71 3.19 -0.60 -1.32
CA GLY A 71 2.95 0.68 -1.97
C GLY A 71 1.71 1.38 -1.43
N LEU A 72 0.60 0.67 -1.30
CA LEU A 72 -0.66 1.20 -0.76
C LEU A 72 -0.50 1.67 0.70
N TYR A 73 0.20 0.90 1.52
CA TYR A 73 0.45 1.27 2.92
C TYR A 73 1.35 2.50 3.03
N LEU A 74 2.38 2.60 2.19
CA LEU A 74 3.24 3.79 2.15
C LEU A 74 2.48 5.03 1.68
N VAL A 75 1.56 4.90 0.71
CA VAL A 75 0.67 6.02 0.32
C VAL A 75 -0.27 6.41 1.46
N ALA A 76 -0.85 5.44 2.17
CA ALA A 76 -1.69 5.73 3.33
C ALA A 76 -0.92 6.47 4.42
N LEU A 77 0.31 6.04 4.72
CA LEU A 77 1.19 6.72 5.67
C LEU A 77 1.59 8.11 5.17
N HIS A 78 1.92 8.26 3.88
CA HIS A 78 2.19 9.57 3.26
C HIS A 78 1.04 10.55 3.47
N ARG A 79 -0.20 10.14 3.15
CA ARG A 79 -1.41 10.96 3.34
C ARG A 79 -1.62 11.33 4.80
N TYR A 80 -1.43 10.37 5.71
CA TYR A 80 -1.55 10.60 7.15
C TYR A 80 -0.53 11.63 7.65
N LEU A 81 0.74 11.48 7.27
CA LEU A 81 1.80 12.39 7.68
C LEU A 81 1.60 13.79 7.12
N LYS A 82 1.17 13.90 5.86
CA LYS A 82 0.87 15.18 5.20
C LYS A 82 -0.19 16.00 5.93
N VAL A 83 -1.14 15.35 6.59
CA VAL A 83 -2.21 16.01 7.35
C VAL A 83 -1.77 16.33 8.78
N ASN A 84 -0.90 15.50 9.38
CA ASN A 84 -0.61 15.56 10.81
C ASN A 84 0.75 16.16 11.16
N LEU A 85 1.67 16.31 10.20
CA LEU A 85 2.97 16.95 10.38
C LEU A 85 3.00 18.30 9.68
N LEU A 86 3.28 19.38 10.44
CA LEU A 86 3.25 20.74 9.92
C LEU A 86 4.27 20.97 8.78
N ASP A 87 5.49 20.45 8.94
CA ASP A 87 6.60 20.61 8.01
C ASP A 87 6.91 19.29 7.28
N TYR A 88 5.86 18.55 6.87
CA TYR A 88 6.04 17.26 6.23
C TYR A 88 6.77 17.38 4.89
N ASP A 89 7.88 16.67 4.79
CA ASP A 89 8.62 16.41 3.57
C ASP A 89 8.72 14.90 3.35
N ILE A 90 8.37 14.45 2.13
CA ILE A 90 8.32 13.01 1.81
C ILE A 90 9.71 12.36 1.81
N GLU A 91 10.75 13.11 1.41
CA GLU A 91 12.12 12.59 1.36
C GLU A 91 12.73 12.46 2.75
N GLU A 92 12.34 13.35 3.66
CA GLU A 92 12.87 13.41 5.02
C GLU A 92 12.09 12.53 6.00
N HIS A 93 10.75 12.48 5.88
CA HIS A 93 9.90 11.90 6.91
C HIS A 93 9.30 10.55 6.55
N LEU A 94 9.14 10.21 5.24
CA LEU A 94 8.64 8.91 4.85
C LEU A 94 9.78 7.89 4.82
N GLY A 95 9.62 6.81 5.57
CA GLY A 95 10.57 5.71 5.69
C GLY A 95 10.27 4.57 4.70
N GLN A 96 10.45 3.36 5.15
CA GLN A 96 10.32 2.12 4.38
C GLN A 96 9.17 1.26 4.89
N ALA A 97 8.73 0.31 4.07
CA ALA A 97 7.91 -0.81 4.48
C ALA A 97 8.80 -2.04 4.69
N SER A 98 8.69 -2.69 5.83
CA SER A 98 9.44 -3.88 6.19
C SER A 98 8.48 -5.06 6.41
N TYR A 99 8.78 -6.17 5.76
CA TYR A 99 8.04 -7.43 5.89
C TYR A 99 8.85 -8.39 6.77
N LEU A 100 8.25 -8.76 7.90
CA LEU A 100 8.89 -9.52 8.96
C LEU A 100 8.34 -10.94 8.97
N TYR A 101 9.06 -11.87 8.33
CA TYR A 101 8.75 -13.29 8.28
C TYR A 101 9.18 -13.95 9.59
N LEU A 102 8.28 -13.97 10.57
CA LEU A 102 8.56 -14.36 11.95
C LEU A 102 9.24 -15.73 12.09
N ARG A 103 8.91 -16.67 11.21
CA ARG A 103 9.50 -18.02 11.22
C ARG A 103 10.96 -18.05 10.78
N GLY A 104 11.39 -17.03 10.04
CA GLY A 104 12.75 -16.92 9.49
C GLY A 104 13.67 -16.05 10.33
N MET A 105 13.12 -15.22 11.22
CA MET A 105 13.92 -14.29 12.01
C MET A 105 14.75 -15.03 13.08
N ASN A 106 16.06 -14.78 13.06
CA ASN A 106 17.01 -15.39 14.01
C ASN A 106 17.98 -14.37 14.61
N GLY A 107 17.71 -13.06 14.40
CA GLY A 107 18.57 -11.97 14.87
C GLY A 107 19.75 -11.65 13.96
N GLN A 108 19.95 -12.39 12.87
CA GLN A 108 20.93 -12.01 11.85
C GLN A 108 20.35 -10.94 10.91
N PRO A 109 21.17 -10.01 10.40
CA PRO A 109 20.74 -9.03 9.41
C PRO A 109 20.11 -9.71 8.19
N ASP A 110 19.02 -9.15 7.68
CA ASP A 110 18.29 -9.58 6.50
C ASP A 110 17.71 -11.01 6.52
N GLN A 111 17.84 -11.72 7.63
CA GLN A 111 17.29 -13.06 7.79
C GLN A 111 15.83 -12.99 8.25
N GLY A 112 14.92 -13.42 7.37
CA GLY A 112 13.48 -13.30 7.63
C GLY A 112 12.93 -11.89 7.52
N VAL A 113 13.71 -10.94 7.00
CA VAL A 113 13.32 -9.54 6.87
C VAL A 113 13.53 -9.07 5.44
N LEU A 114 12.56 -8.39 4.87
CA LEU A 114 12.71 -7.68 3.61
C LEU A 114 12.15 -6.27 3.77
N SER A 115 13.02 -5.29 3.53
CA SER A 115 12.65 -3.87 3.61
C SER A 115 12.70 -3.22 2.23
N TRP A 116 11.73 -2.38 1.96
CA TRP A 116 11.62 -1.64 0.72
C TRP A 116 11.33 -0.16 0.98
N ARG A 117 12.21 0.70 0.47
CA ARG A 117 12.01 2.13 0.44
C ARG A 117 11.63 2.56 -0.96
N ALA A 118 10.35 2.87 -1.15
CA ALA A 118 9.88 3.41 -2.42
C ALA A 118 10.45 4.81 -2.69
N SER A 119 10.67 5.14 -3.95
CA SER A 119 11.05 6.50 -4.31
C SER A 119 9.87 7.46 -4.07
N PRO A 120 10.13 8.73 -3.72
CA PRO A 120 9.09 9.75 -3.61
C PRO A 120 8.23 9.86 -4.85
N GLU A 121 8.84 9.78 -6.04
CA GLU A 121 8.14 9.81 -7.32
C GLU A 121 7.14 8.65 -7.46
N PHE A 122 7.52 7.43 -7.04
CA PHE A 122 6.63 6.27 -7.05
C PHE A 122 5.41 6.51 -6.16
N ILE A 123 5.64 6.99 -4.93
CA ILE A 123 4.57 7.25 -3.97
C ILE A 123 3.60 8.32 -4.49
N LEU A 124 4.12 9.43 -5.00
CA LEU A 124 3.30 10.53 -5.53
C LEU A 124 2.49 10.11 -6.76
N ARG A 125 3.05 9.29 -7.64
CA ARG A 125 2.31 8.75 -8.80
C ARG A 125 1.22 7.78 -8.38
N LEU A 126 1.51 6.88 -7.43
CA LEU A 126 0.51 5.95 -6.91
C LEU A 126 -0.60 6.69 -6.17
N ASP A 127 -0.25 7.71 -5.38
CA ASP A 127 -1.20 8.59 -4.69
C ASP A 127 -2.15 9.31 -5.66
N ALA A 128 -1.60 9.85 -6.76
CA ALA A 128 -2.39 10.50 -7.81
C ALA A 128 -3.37 9.54 -8.50
N ILE A 129 -2.95 8.30 -8.82
CA ILE A 129 -3.81 7.27 -9.40
C ILE A 129 -4.97 6.94 -8.45
N LEU A 130 -4.66 6.72 -7.17
CA LEU A 130 -5.69 6.42 -6.16
C LEU A 130 -6.63 7.60 -5.89
N GLY A 131 -6.16 8.84 -6.04
CA GLY A 131 -6.97 10.06 -5.95
C GLY A 131 -7.92 10.19 -7.13
N TYR A 132 -7.48 9.93 -8.36
CA TYR A 132 -8.31 9.98 -9.56
C TYR A 132 -9.51 9.02 -9.49
N PHE A 133 -9.29 7.79 -9.04
CA PHE A 133 -10.38 6.83 -8.85
C PHE A 133 -11.39 7.24 -7.77
N ALA A 134 -10.97 7.99 -6.75
CA ALA A 134 -11.87 8.48 -5.70
C ALA A 134 -12.78 9.62 -6.18
N GLU A 135 -12.31 10.48 -7.09
CA GLU A 135 -13.06 11.60 -7.64
C GLU A 135 -14.10 11.14 -8.68
N ASP A 136 -13.78 10.16 -9.51
CA ASP A 136 -14.68 9.65 -10.55
C ASP A 136 -15.94 8.98 -9.95
N THR A 137 -15.79 8.29 -8.83
CA THR A 137 -16.91 7.66 -8.11
C THR A 137 -17.83 8.67 -7.41
N SER A 138 -17.37 9.87 -7.09
CA SER A 138 -18.17 10.91 -6.45
C SER A 138 -19.11 11.62 -7.44
N THR A 139 -18.69 11.69 -8.72
CA THR A 139 -19.47 12.35 -9.80
C THR A 139 -20.65 11.50 -10.26
N GLU A 140 -20.50 10.17 -10.31
CA GLU A 140 -21.59 9.26 -10.72
C GLU A 140 -22.73 9.19 -9.68
N ASN A 141 -22.43 9.31 -8.39
CA ASN A 141 -23.44 9.30 -7.32
C ASN A 141 -24.29 10.57 -7.26
N HIS A 142 -23.87 11.67 -7.91
CA HIS A 142 -24.66 12.92 -7.92
C HIS A 142 -25.64 12.99 -9.09
N VAL A 143 -25.37 12.30 -10.21
CA VAL A 143 -26.25 12.27 -11.38
C VAL A 143 -27.44 11.33 -11.19
N GLY A 144 -27.29 10.26 -10.40
CA GLY A 144 -28.37 9.30 -10.12
C GLY A 144 -29.48 9.81 -9.18
N LYS A 145 -29.23 10.86 -8.40
CA LYS A 145 -30.23 11.40 -7.45
C LYS A 145 -31.10 12.53 -7.98
N THR A 146 -30.76 13.12 -9.12
CA THR A 146 -31.53 14.22 -9.70
C THR A 146 -32.59 13.75 -10.69
N SER A 147 -32.62 12.49 -11.15
CA SER A 147 -33.59 11.96 -12.08
C SER A 147 -34.86 11.35 -11.43
N GLU A 148 -34.84 11.08 -10.12
CA GLU A 148 -35.98 10.50 -9.43
C GLU A 148 -36.97 11.53 -8.80
N LEU A 149 -36.64 12.82 -8.83
CA LEU A 149 -37.49 13.87 -8.22
C LEU A 149 -38.37 14.63 -9.21
N SER A 150 -38.34 14.29 -10.51
CA SER A 150 -39.19 14.98 -11.51
C SER A 150 -40.48 14.27 -11.91
N GLU A 151 -40.79 13.09 -11.39
CA GLU A 151 -41.98 12.33 -11.77
C GLU A 151 -43.16 12.33 -10.75
N ILE A 152 -43.07 13.09 -9.65
CA ILE A 152 -44.15 13.12 -8.63
C ILE A 152 -44.82 14.50 -8.54
N SER A 153 -45.04 15.15 -9.67
CA SER A 153 -45.83 16.40 -9.67
C SER A 153 -46.66 16.53 -10.93
N HIS A 154 -47.53 15.57 -11.22
CA HIS A 154 -48.72 15.76 -12.05
C HIS A 154 -49.65 14.55 -11.91
N SER A 155 -50.51 14.58 -10.90
CA SER A 155 -51.83 13.91 -10.89
C SER A 155 -52.72 14.56 -9.82
#